data_c2ef4d2865b74a11e5274d7956572632
#
_entry.id   c2ef4d2865b74a11e5274d7956572632
#
_cell.length_a   1.000
_cell.length_b   1.000
_cell.length_c   1.000
_cell.angle_alpha   90.00
_cell.angle_beta   90.00
_cell.angle_gamma   90.00
#
_symmetry.space_group_name_H-M   'P 1'
#
loop_
_entity.id
_entity.type
_entity.pdbx_description
1 polymer ?
#
loop_
_entity_poly.entity_id
_entity_poly.type
_entity_poly.pdbx_seq_one_letter_code
_entity_poly.pdbx_strand_id
1 'polypeptide(L)'
;MQSIRSRVDYYNKINEHFQLSENAVTNDELFFRQMLKLKKRYVNKKPVKKRTTYFFDLFNVFSFFPKHKKLDYKFGDITHTFPSPTIVKSRPIVNSKNSIIMGLNKVRHFNFIEDPINFSVKKDMAIWRGYAKNSKNREYFIKNYYDVPIFDIGQHAPKVNKPWHKPFMPISEQLRFKFIFCIEGADTATNIKWVMSSNSVCVMPEPKYETWFMEGKLKPDFHYISIKDDFSDAEDKINFFIKHPNDVKKIIANANDFVNQFKDQRREKLISLLVLDKYFSY
;
A
#
# COMPACT_ATOMS: atom_id res chain seq x y z
N MET A 1 -3.19 14.07 -14.13
CA MET A 1 -2.45 14.29 -12.85
C MET A 1 -3.27 15.18 -11.92
N GLN A 2 -3.48 14.77 -10.67
CA GLN A 2 -4.21 15.59 -9.70
C GLN A 2 -3.40 16.82 -9.28
N SER A 3 -4.10 17.94 -8.95
CA SER A 3 -3.43 19.13 -8.43
C SER A 3 -2.82 18.87 -7.03
N ILE A 4 -1.81 19.65 -6.65
CA ILE A 4 -1.20 19.57 -5.31
C ILE A 4 -2.26 19.79 -4.24
N ARG A 5 -3.09 20.84 -4.36
CA ARG A 5 -4.16 21.18 -3.41
C ARG A 5 -5.16 20.02 -3.26
N SER A 6 -5.63 19.44 -4.38
CA SER A 6 -6.57 18.30 -4.35
C SER A 6 -5.98 17.09 -3.61
N ARG A 7 -4.68 16.83 -3.75
CA ARG A 7 -4.03 15.75 -3.02
C ARG A 7 -3.84 16.05 -1.53
N VAL A 8 -3.51 17.29 -1.17
CA VAL A 8 -3.41 17.70 0.23
C VAL A 8 -4.77 17.54 0.93
N ASP A 9 -5.86 17.99 0.30
CA ASP A 9 -7.21 17.86 0.84
C ASP A 9 -7.69 16.42 0.92
N TYR A 10 -7.23 15.56 0.00
CA TYR A 10 -7.50 14.13 0.04
C TYR A 10 -6.83 13.44 1.23
N TYR A 11 -5.55 13.72 1.50
CA TYR A 11 -4.80 13.11 2.58
C TYR A 11 -5.19 13.65 3.95
N ASN A 12 -5.42 14.95 4.03
CA ASN A 12 -5.81 15.66 5.24
C ASN A 12 -7.20 16.29 5.07
N LYS A 13 -8.21 15.62 5.60
CA LYS A 13 -9.62 16.03 5.53
C LYS A 13 -10.05 16.98 6.65
N ILE A 14 -9.10 17.46 7.48
CA ILE A 14 -9.39 18.41 8.55
C ILE A 14 -9.78 19.76 7.95
N ASN A 15 -10.82 20.37 8.52
CA ASN A 15 -11.35 21.66 8.13
C ASN A 15 -11.88 22.48 9.33
N GLU A 16 -11.55 22.05 10.55
CA GLU A 16 -11.97 22.67 11.82
C GLU A 16 -10.89 22.48 12.88
N HIS A 17 -10.88 23.33 13.90
CA HIS A 17 -9.99 23.22 15.04
C HIS A 17 -10.23 21.92 15.81
N PHE A 18 -9.16 21.34 16.33
CA PHE A 18 -9.21 20.10 17.10
C PHE A 18 -8.26 20.15 18.30
N GLN A 19 -8.49 19.29 19.25
CA GLN A 19 -7.59 19.10 20.38
C GLN A 19 -6.67 17.92 20.15
N LEU A 20 -5.39 18.11 20.41
CA LEU A 20 -4.40 17.04 20.43
C LEU A 20 -4.63 16.12 21.62
N SER A 21 -4.28 14.84 21.45
CA SER A 21 -4.28 13.92 22.60
C SER A 21 -3.11 14.23 23.54
N GLU A 22 -3.20 13.71 24.77
CA GLU A 22 -2.08 13.75 25.77
C GLU A 22 -0.80 13.02 25.26
N ASN A 23 -0.94 12.18 24.23
CA ASN A 23 0.16 11.43 23.62
C ASN A 23 0.84 12.16 22.46
N ALA A 24 0.34 13.33 22.07
CA ALA A 24 0.92 14.14 21.01
C ALA A 24 2.39 14.48 21.32
N VAL A 25 3.21 14.50 20.28
CA VAL A 25 4.65 14.68 20.42
C VAL A 25 5.16 15.85 19.61
N THR A 26 6.16 16.54 20.13
CA THR A 26 7.03 17.41 19.36
C THR A 26 8.02 16.60 18.52
N ASN A 27 8.73 17.28 17.62
CA ASN A 27 9.77 16.64 16.82
C ASN A 27 10.90 16.07 17.69
N ASP A 28 11.34 16.80 18.71
CA ASP A 28 12.40 16.38 19.64
C ASP A 28 11.95 15.17 20.49
N GLU A 29 10.69 15.16 20.96
CA GLU A 29 10.10 14.01 21.67
C GLU A 29 9.96 12.77 20.78
N LEU A 30 9.56 12.94 19.52
CA LEU A 30 9.49 11.85 18.53
C LEU A 30 10.87 11.22 18.34
N PHE A 31 11.89 12.05 18.15
CA PHE A 31 13.28 11.62 18.02
C PHE A 31 13.76 10.87 19.27
N PHE A 32 13.55 11.44 20.46
CA PHE A 32 13.96 10.86 21.72
C PHE A 32 13.28 9.51 21.99
N ARG A 33 11.96 9.42 21.77
CA ARG A 33 11.21 8.14 21.87
C ARG A 33 11.79 7.06 20.94
N GLN A 34 12.24 7.43 19.75
CA GLN A 34 12.87 6.48 18.82
C GLN A 34 14.26 6.05 19.29
N MET A 35 15.09 6.97 19.78
CA MET A 35 16.43 6.66 20.30
C MET A 35 16.37 5.74 21.53
N LEU A 36 15.44 5.97 22.45
CA LEU A 36 15.22 5.07 23.59
C LEU A 36 14.83 3.65 23.15
N LYS A 37 14.01 3.51 22.12
CA LYS A 37 13.65 2.20 21.56
C LYS A 37 14.86 1.48 20.97
N LEU A 38 15.73 2.19 20.28
CA LEU A 38 16.96 1.64 19.70
C LEU A 38 17.93 1.21 20.80
N LYS A 39 18.16 2.06 21.83
CA LYS A 39 19.01 1.74 22.98
C LYS A 39 18.57 0.48 23.71
N LYS A 40 17.28 0.37 24.06
CA LYS A 40 16.74 -0.82 24.74
C LYS A 40 16.94 -2.12 23.94
N ARG A 41 16.94 -2.05 22.62
CA ARG A 41 17.15 -3.20 21.73
C ARG A 41 18.60 -3.60 21.62
N TYR A 42 19.50 -2.63 21.53
CA TYR A 42 20.94 -2.86 21.50
C TYR A 42 21.40 -3.60 22.76
N VAL A 43 20.97 -3.10 23.93
CA VAL A 43 21.30 -3.70 25.24
C VAL A 43 20.78 -5.14 25.38
N ASN A 44 19.56 -5.41 24.84
CA ASN A 44 18.92 -6.72 24.97
C ASN A 44 19.23 -7.70 23.81
N LYS A 45 20.18 -7.37 22.92
CA LYS A 45 20.55 -8.18 21.73
C LYS A 45 19.36 -8.66 20.87
N LYS A 46 18.20 -8.01 20.96
CA LYS A 46 17.02 -8.37 20.18
C LYS A 46 17.06 -7.71 18.80
N PRO A 47 16.75 -8.43 17.71
CA PRO A 47 16.75 -7.85 16.37
C PRO A 47 15.80 -6.66 16.28
N VAL A 48 16.23 -5.59 15.60
CA VAL A 48 15.45 -4.36 15.41
C VAL A 48 14.20 -4.70 14.60
N LYS A 49 13.03 -4.69 15.24
CA LYS A 49 11.77 -4.84 14.51
C LYS A 49 11.48 -3.62 13.62
N LYS A 50 10.99 -3.88 12.42
CA LYS A 50 10.82 -3.10 11.18
C LYS A 50 10.10 -1.73 11.25
N ARG A 51 9.99 -1.02 12.37
CA ARG A 51 9.23 0.24 12.44
C ARG A 51 10.09 1.51 12.36
N THR A 52 11.38 1.38 12.07
CA THR A 52 12.31 2.50 11.97
C THR A 52 12.07 3.34 10.72
N THR A 53 11.61 2.71 9.62
CA THR A 53 11.29 3.39 8.37
C THR A 53 10.12 4.37 8.51
N TYR A 54 9.10 4.02 9.27
CA TYR A 54 7.99 4.94 9.58
C TYR A 54 8.47 6.21 10.29
N PHE A 55 9.38 6.03 11.26
CA PHE A 55 9.95 7.15 11.98
C PHE A 55 10.72 8.09 11.04
N PHE A 56 11.64 7.55 10.23
CA PHE A 56 12.45 8.38 9.33
C PHE A 56 11.60 9.10 8.30
N ASP A 57 10.59 8.44 7.72
CA ASP A 57 9.70 9.07 6.76
C ASP A 57 8.90 10.23 7.38
N LEU A 58 8.40 10.08 8.61
CA LEU A 58 7.71 11.16 9.32
C LEU A 58 8.69 12.25 9.74
N PHE A 59 9.82 11.89 10.35
CA PHE A 59 10.83 12.82 10.86
C PHE A 59 11.39 13.71 9.75
N ASN A 60 11.64 13.15 8.56
CA ASN A 60 12.13 13.89 7.39
C ASN A 60 11.19 14.99 6.89
N VAL A 61 9.94 14.98 7.31
CA VAL A 61 8.95 16.02 6.98
C VAL A 61 8.69 16.91 8.19
N PHE A 62 8.50 16.31 9.37
CA PHE A 62 8.18 17.03 10.60
C PHE A 62 9.32 17.95 11.06
N SER A 63 10.58 17.60 10.79
CA SER A 63 11.76 18.40 11.16
C SER A 63 11.83 19.79 10.49
N PHE A 64 11.02 20.06 9.47
CA PHE A 64 10.90 21.37 8.83
C PHE A 64 9.98 22.35 9.60
N PHE A 65 9.27 21.87 10.61
CA PHE A 65 8.31 22.69 11.36
C PHE A 65 8.91 23.16 12.71
N PRO A 66 8.38 24.26 13.27
CA PRO A 66 8.85 24.78 14.57
C PRO A 66 8.80 23.72 15.67
N LYS A 67 9.82 23.70 16.54
CA LYS A 67 10.01 22.68 17.58
C LYS A 67 8.86 22.52 18.57
N HIS A 68 8.09 23.59 18.80
CA HIS A 68 6.93 23.57 19.70
C HIS A 68 5.68 22.91 19.10
N LYS A 69 5.62 22.73 17.76
CA LYS A 69 4.48 22.07 17.13
C LYS A 69 4.40 20.61 17.57
N LYS A 70 3.18 20.15 17.86
CA LYS A 70 2.90 18.77 18.29
C LYS A 70 1.97 18.07 17.32
N LEU A 71 2.12 16.77 17.20
CA LEU A 71 1.21 15.94 16.40
C LEU A 71 0.95 14.57 17.06
N ASP A 72 -0.23 14.03 16.77
CA ASP A 72 -0.56 12.64 17.04
C ASP A 72 -0.18 11.75 15.87
N TYR A 73 0.36 10.57 16.16
CA TYR A 73 0.72 9.60 15.14
C TYR A 73 0.52 8.16 15.59
N LYS A 74 0.25 7.28 14.62
CA LYS A 74 0.22 5.83 14.86
C LYS A 74 0.94 5.08 13.74
N PHE A 75 2.02 4.40 14.08
CA PHE A 75 2.78 3.57 13.13
C PHE A 75 2.22 2.15 13.07
N GLY A 76 2.12 1.62 11.88
CA GLY A 76 1.68 0.26 11.60
C GLY A 76 0.61 0.21 10.50
N ASP A 77 0.04 -0.97 10.34
CA ASP A 77 -1.06 -1.21 9.41
C ASP A 77 -2.36 -0.85 10.16
N ILE A 78 -2.93 0.30 9.82
CA ILE A 78 -4.09 0.88 10.52
C ILE A 78 -5.36 0.58 9.71
N THR A 79 -6.34 -0.01 10.40
CA THR A 79 -7.62 -0.45 9.83
C THR A 79 -8.83 0.13 10.56
N HIS A 80 -8.59 1.09 11.44
CA HIS A 80 -9.61 1.78 12.23
C HIS A 80 -9.41 3.29 12.17
N THR A 81 -10.38 4.03 12.67
CA THR A 81 -10.36 5.49 12.77
C THR A 81 -9.97 5.95 14.18
N PHE A 82 -9.68 7.23 14.34
CA PHE A 82 -9.27 7.84 15.60
C PHE A 82 -10.29 8.90 16.05
N PRO A 83 -10.40 9.15 17.36
CA PRO A 83 -11.26 10.21 17.89
C PRO A 83 -10.71 11.62 17.56
N SER A 84 -9.39 11.78 17.44
CA SER A 84 -8.70 13.01 17.09
C SER A 84 -7.79 12.83 15.87
N PRO A 85 -7.46 13.93 15.15
CA PRO A 85 -6.59 13.88 13.97
C PRO A 85 -5.23 13.24 14.26
N THR A 86 -4.96 12.12 13.62
CA THR A 86 -3.78 11.27 13.84
C THR A 86 -3.07 10.96 12.52
N ILE A 87 -1.76 11.17 12.48
CA ILE A 87 -0.91 10.84 11.32
C ILE A 87 -0.75 9.33 11.21
N VAL A 88 -1.11 8.76 10.05
CA VAL A 88 -1.09 7.31 9.78
C VAL A 88 -0.50 6.98 8.41
N LYS A 89 -0.08 5.72 8.21
CA LYS A 89 0.29 5.19 6.90
C LYS A 89 -0.93 4.83 6.06
N SER A 90 -1.92 4.22 6.69
CA SER A 90 -3.13 3.68 6.05
C SER A 90 -4.36 3.98 6.87
N ARG A 91 -5.52 4.00 6.21
CA ARG A 91 -6.82 4.19 6.84
C ARG A 91 -7.92 3.45 6.07
N PRO A 92 -9.10 3.20 6.67
CA PRO A 92 -10.29 2.83 5.92
C PRO A 92 -10.65 3.91 4.89
N ILE A 93 -11.15 3.52 3.73
CA ILE A 93 -11.58 4.48 2.68
C ILE A 93 -12.77 5.30 3.14
N VAL A 94 -13.67 4.67 3.90
CA VAL A 94 -14.88 5.32 4.46
C VAL A 94 -14.64 5.80 5.91
N ASN A 95 -15.35 6.85 6.31
CA ASN A 95 -15.38 7.38 7.70
C ASN A 95 -13.99 7.68 8.31
N SER A 96 -13.08 8.23 7.52
CA SER A 96 -11.66 8.38 7.90
C SER A 96 -11.20 9.83 8.09
N LYS A 97 -12.08 10.76 8.49
CA LYS A 97 -11.76 12.21 8.62
C LYS A 97 -10.52 12.45 9.48
N ASN A 98 -10.45 11.80 10.66
CA ASN A 98 -9.37 11.97 11.63
C ASN A 98 -8.11 11.14 11.34
N SER A 99 -8.08 10.37 10.27
CA SER A 99 -6.89 9.61 9.87
C SER A 99 -6.18 10.32 8.73
N ILE A 100 -5.12 11.10 9.07
CA ILE A 100 -4.36 11.87 8.09
C ILE A 100 -3.29 10.97 7.49
N ILE A 101 -3.39 10.73 6.19
CA ILE A 101 -2.41 9.90 5.50
C ILE A 101 -1.11 10.66 5.30
N MET A 102 0.01 10.01 5.66
CA MET A 102 1.36 10.42 5.34
C MET A 102 2.09 9.29 4.61
N GLY A 103 2.98 9.65 3.68
CA GLY A 103 3.82 8.69 2.96
C GLY A 103 4.83 8.01 3.86
N LEU A 104 4.38 7.04 4.67
CA LEU A 104 5.20 6.30 5.65
C LEU A 104 5.54 4.90 5.16
N ASN A 105 6.72 4.39 5.56
CA ASN A 105 7.26 3.10 5.15
C ASN A 105 7.45 3.00 3.62
N LYS A 106 7.99 4.07 3.03
CA LYS A 106 8.16 4.24 1.59
C LYS A 106 8.97 3.11 0.97
N VAL A 107 10.06 2.69 1.61
CA VAL A 107 10.94 1.63 1.13
C VAL A 107 10.20 0.31 0.86
N ARG A 108 9.09 0.06 1.54
CA ARG A 108 8.27 -1.14 1.33
C ARG A 108 7.11 -0.91 0.36
N HIS A 109 6.53 0.30 0.35
CA HIS A 109 5.26 0.57 -0.31
C HIS A 109 5.38 1.30 -1.64
N PHE A 110 6.48 2.04 -1.89
CA PHE A 110 6.63 2.88 -3.08
C PHE A 110 7.76 2.38 -3.97
N ASN A 111 7.70 1.09 -4.31
CA ASN A 111 8.56 0.49 -5.31
C ASN A 111 7.84 0.55 -6.66
N PHE A 112 8.22 1.48 -7.50
CA PHE A 112 7.84 1.52 -8.90
C PHE A 112 8.94 0.87 -9.72
N ILE A 113 8.56 0.08 -10.71
CA ILE A 113 9.50 -0.70 -11.51
C ILE A 113 9.37 -0.33 -12.99
N GLU A 114 10.45 -0.55 -13.72
CA GLU A 114 10.45 -0.63 -15.17
C GLU A 114 10.34 -2.11 -15.55
N ASP A 115 9.33 -2.44 -16.34
CA ASP A 115 9.08 -3.80 -16.78
C ASP A 115 9.52 -3.95 -18.25
N PRO A 116 10.62 -4.65 -18.52
CA PRO A 116 11.11 -4.83 -19.88
C PRO A 116 10.30 -5.86 -20.69
N ILE A 117 9.39 -6.60 -20.04
CA ILE A 117 8.67 -7.69 -20.71
C ILE A 117 7.36 -7.15 -21.30
N ASN A 118 7.23 -7.22 -22.62
CA ASN A 118 6.00 -6.82 -23.29
C ASN A 118 4.83 -7.73 -22.83
N PHE A 119 3.65 -7.14 -22.64
CA PHE A 119 2.43 -7.85 -22.24
C PHE A 119 2.12 -9.07 -23.13
N SER A 120 2.32 -8.95 -24.45
CA SER A 120 1.98 -10.00 -25.41
C SER A 120 2.77 -11.30 -25.24
N VAL A 121 3.99 -11.24 -24.71
CA VAL A 121 4.86 -12.42 -24.51
C VAL A 121 4.79 -13.00 -23.10
N LYS A 122 4.03 -12.38 -22.21
CA LYS A 122 3.77 -12.90 -20.87
C LYS A 122 2.83 -14.10 -20.90
N LYS A 123 2.91 -14.96 -19.87
CA LYS A 123 2.06 -16.13 -19.72
C LYS A 123 0.60 -15.75 -19.52
N ASP A 124 -0.32 -16.42 -20.20
CA ASP A 124 -1.78 -16.29 -20.03
C ASP A 124 -2.25 -16.95 -18.72
N MET A 125 -1.66 -16.51 -17.62
CA MET A 125 -1.91 -17.04 -16.27
C MET A 125 -1.93 -15.91 -15.26
N ALA A 126 -2.57 -16.17 -14.13
CA ALA A 126 -2.55 -15.30 -12.97
C ALA A 126 -1.63 -15.83 -11.88
N ILE A 127 -0.88 -14.92 -11.23
CA ILE A 127 0.04 -15.29 -10.16
C ILE A 127 -0.28 -14.58 -8.85
N TRP A 128 -0.06 -15.28 -7.74
CA TRP A 128 0.09 -14.71 -6.42
C TRP A 128 1.20 -15.38 -5.63
N ARG A 129 2.11 -14.59 -5.08
CA ARG A 129 3.12 -15.01 -4.12
C ARG A 129 3.11 -14.09 -2.94
N GLY A 130 2.88 -14.62 -1.75
CA GLY A 130 2.82 -13.80 -0.56
C GLY A 130 2.82 -14.60 0.73
N TYR A 131 2.52 -13.90 1.80
CA TYR A 131 2.43 -14.46 3.13
C TYR A 131 1.01 -14.24 3.66
N ALA A 132 0.32 -15.31 4.01
CA ALA A 132 -1.09 -15.28 4.41
C ALA A 132 -1.31 -15.12 5.92
N LYS A 133 -0.26 -15.35 6.73
CA LYS A 133 -0.38 -15.27 8.19
C LYS A 133 -1.00 -13.94 8.62
N ASN A 134 -2.01 -14.00 9.46
CA ASN A 134 -2.76 -12.86 9.99
C ASN A 134 -3.66 -12.15 8.94
N SER A 135 -4.05 -12.85 7.88
CA SER A 135 -5.02 -12.35 6.91
C SER A 135 -5.99 -13.48 6.51
N LYS A 136 -7.17 -13.47 7.10
CA LYS A 136 -8.24 -14.45 6.80
C LYS A 136 -8.58 -14.46 5.30
N ASN A 137 -8.59 -13.29 4.67
CA ASN A 137 -8.86 -13.13 3.25
C ASN A 137 -7.82 -13.87 2.38
N ARG A 138 -6.52 -13.70 2.67
CA ARG A 138 -5.44 -14.42 1.95
C ARG A 138 -5.46 -15.91 2.24
N GLU A 139 -5.75 -16.31 3.47
CA GLU A 139 -5.87 -17.73 3.81
C GLU A 139 -7.03 -18.39 3.06
N TYR A 140 -8.16 -17.72 2.98
CA TYR A 140 -9.31 -18.17 2.20
C TYR A 140 -8.95 -18.28 0.71
N PHE A 141 -8.36 -17.22 0.13
CA PHE A 141 -7.96 -17.19 -1.26
C PHE A 141 -7.01 -18.33 -1.62
N ILE A 142 -5.96 -18.54 -0.84
CA ILE A 142 -4.99 -19.60 -1.11
C ILE A 142 -5.64 -20.98 -1.05
N LYS A 143 -6.41 -21.27 0.01
CA LYS A 143 -7.01 -22.60 0.22
C LYS A 143 -7.97 -23.01 -0.89
N ASN A 144 -8.68 -22.05 -1.47
CA ASN A 144 -9.74 -22.35 -2.44
C ASN A 144 -9.31 -22.21 -3.91
N TYR A 145 -8.14 -21.57 -4.18
CA TYR A 145 -7.75 -21.24 -5.55
C TYR A 145 -6.32 -21.68 -5.93
N TYR A 146 -5.57 -22.38 -5.06
CA TYR A 146 -4.18 -22.75 -5.33
C TYR A 146 -4.03 -23.79 -6.45
N ASP A 147 -5.03 -24.58 -6.75
CA ASP A 147 -5.07 -25.68 -7.72
C ASP A 147 -5.85 -25.34 -9.01
N VAL A 148 -6.35 -24.10 -9.14
CA VAL A 148 -6.98 -23.66 -10.40
C VAL A 148 -5.93 -23.63 -11.52
N PRO A 149 -6.14 -24.30 -12.66
CA PRO A 149 -5.09 -24.52 -13.66
C PRO A 149 -4.44 -23.27 -14.24
N ILE A 150 -5.22 -22.18 -14.39
CA ILE A 150 -4.70 -20.90 -14.91
C ILE A 150 -4.10 -20.00 -13.80
N PHE A 151 -4.01 -20.51 -12.55
CA PHE A 151 -3.47 -19.76 -11.42
C PHE A 151 -2.18 -20.36 -10.90
N ASP A 152 -1.17 -19.54 -10.73
CA ASP A 152 0.04 -19.89 -10.00
C ASP A 152 0.02 -19.25 -8.61
N ILE A 153 -0.84 -19.78 -7.72
CA ILE A 153 -1.03 -19.26 -6.37
C ILE A 153 -0.16 -20.06 -5.39
N GLY A 154 0.57 -19.36 -4.53
CA GLY A 154 1.36 -20.00 -3.50
C GLY A 154 1.79 -19.10 -2.36
N GLN A 155 1.86 -19.69 -1.18
CA GLN A 155 2.44 -19.08 0.00
C GLN A 155 3.90 -19.46 0.14
N HIS A 156 4.77 -18.45 0.29
CA HIS A 156 6.14 -18.69 0.70
C HIS A 156 6.27 -18.40 2.20
N ALA A 157 6.56 -19.43 2.97
CA ALA A 157 6.88 -19.27 4.40
C ALA A 157 7.77 -20.42 4.84
N PRO A 158 8.76 -20.19 5.72
CA PRO A 158 9.52 -21.28 6.30
C PRO A 158 8.59 -22.22 7.06
N LYS A 159 8.77 -23.53 6.90
CA LYS A 159 8.07 -24.59 7.63
C LYS A 159 6.56 -24.72 7.37
N VAL A 160 6.06 -24.35 6.19
CA VAL A 160 4.68 -24.62 5.80
C VAL A 160 4.64 -25.92 4.98
N ASN A 161 4.17 -27.01 5.60
CA ASN A 161 3.89 -28.26 4.89
C ASN A 161 2.40 -28.27 4.48
N LYS A 162 2.10 -27.57 3.39
CA LYS A 162 0.74 -27.45 2.84
C LYS A 162 0.81 -27.56 1.30
N PRO A 163 -0.26 -28.06 0.64
CA PRO A 163 -0.30 -28.19 -0.83
C PRO A 163 0.01 -26.88 -1.57
N TRP A 164 -0.40 -25.74 -1.01
CA TRP A 164 -0.17 -24.40 -1.58
C TRP A 164 1.17 -23.77 -1.18
N HIS A 165 2.07 -24.52 -0.53
CA HIS A 165 3.42 -24.01 -0.28
C HIS A 165 4.22 -23.99 -1.56
N LYS A 166 4.72 -22.80 -1.92
CA LYS A 166 5.61 -22.60 -3.07
C LYS A 166 6.83 -21.77 -2.65
N PRO A 167 7.97 -21.93 -3.31
CA PRO A 167 9.16 -21.13 -2.99
C PRO A 167 8.92 -19.64 -3.22
N PHE A 168 9.79 -18.83 -2.61
CA PHE A 168 9.84 -17.40 -2.91
C PHE A 168 10.06 -17.18 -4.40
N MET A 169 9.34 -16.19 -4.95
CA MET A 169 9.49 -15.79 -6.34
C MET A 169 9.76 -14.28 -6.39
N PRO A 170 10.89 -13.85 -6.94
CA PRO A 170 11.23 -12.43 -7.08
C PRO A 170 10.26 -11.73 -8.04
N ILE A 171 10.21 -10.40 -7.96
CA ILE A 171 9.32 -9.59 -8.82
C ILE A 171 9.61 -9.87 -10.31
N SER A 172 10.87 -9.96 -10.71
CA SER A 172 11.27 -10.26 -12.11
C SER A 172 10.64 -11.54 -12.67
N GLU A 173 10.48 -12.57 -11.85
CA GLU A 173 9.81 -13.81 -12.26
C GLU A 173 8.27 -13.66 -12.26
N GLN A 174 7.71 -12.90 -11.30
CA GLN A 174 6.27 -12.60 -11.28
C GLN A 174 5.84 -11.79 -12.49
N LEU A 175 6.71 -10.93 -13.03
CA LEU A 175 6.47 -10.15 -14.25
C LEU A 175 6.32 -10.98 -15.53
N ARG A 176 6.63 -12.27 -15.50
CA ARG A 176 6.37 -13.17 -16.63
C ARG A 176 4.90 -13.53 -16.81
N PHE A 177 4.04 -13.13 -15.89
CA PHE A 177 2.60 -13.39 -15.88
C PHE A 177 1.81 -12.17 -16.31
N LYS A 178 0.76 -12.36 -17.09
CA LYS A 178 -0.14 -11.27 -17.53
C LYS A 178 -0.93 -10.69 -16.37
N PHE A 179 -1.43 -11.55 -15.47
CA PHE A 179 -2.32 -11.18 -14.39
C PHE A 179 -1.62 -11.38 -13.04
N ILE A 180 -1.68 -10.37 -12.18
CA ILE A 180 -1.07 -10.46 -10.85
C ILE A 180 -2.11 -10.08 -9.79
N PHE A 181 -2.40 -11.03 -8.92
CA PHE A 181 -3.33 -10.79 -7.82
C PHE A 181 -2.73 -9.84 -6.78
N CYS A 182 -3.52 -8.84 -6.39
CA CYS A 182 -3.18 -7.86 -5.36
C CYS A 182 -4.18 -7.97 -4.20
N ILE A 183 -3.99 -8.98 -3.35
CA ILE A 183 -4.91 -9.29 -2.25
C ILE A 183 -4.50 -8.53 -0.99
N GLU A 184 -5.43 -7.79 -0.39
CA GLU A 184 -5.23 -7.07 0.88
C GLU A 184 -4.79 -8.03 2.00
N GLY A 185 -3.86 -7.56 2.82
CA GLY A 185 -3.35 -8.29 3.98
C GLY A 185 -3.97 -7.77 5.28
N ALA A 186 -3.11 -7.22 6.16
CA ALA A 186 -3.57 -6.52 7.35
C ALA A 186 -4.22 -5.16 7.00
N ASP A 187 -3.75 -4.53 5.94
CA ASP A 187 -4.32 -3.36 5.26
C ASP A 187 -4.17 -3.54 3.75
N THR A 188 -3.73 -2.54 3.00
CA THR A 188 -3.61 -2.59 1.54
C THR A 188 -2.63 -3.66 1.05
N ALA A 189 -2.82 -4.12 -0.19
CA ALA A 189 -1.87 -4.99 -0.86
C ALA A 189 -0.58 -4.22 -1.23
N THR A 190 0.56 -4.63 -0.66
CA THR A 190 1.84 -3.95 -0.86
C THR A 190 2.30 -3.97 -2.32
N ASN A 191 1.95 -5.04 -3.07
CA ASN A 191 2.39 -5.25 -4.45
C ASN A 191 1.66 -4.38 -5.47
N ILE A 192 0.53 -3.77 -5.14
CA ILE A 192 -0.30 -2.99 -6.07
C ILE A 192 0.52 -1.92 -6.83
N LYS A 193 1.48 -1.26 -6.15
CA LYS A 193 2.27 -0.15 -6.68
C LYS A 193 3.20 -0.59 -7.81
N TRP A 194 3.95 -1.68 -7.60
CA TRP A 194 4.84 -2.19 -8.64
C TRP A 194 4.06 -2.93 -9.74
N VAL A 195 2.96 -3.61 -9.41
CA VAL A 195 2.10 -4.22 -10.44
C VAL A 195 1.54 -3.17 -11.38
N MET A 196 0.97 -2.10 -10.81
CA MET A 196 0.38 -1.02 -11.62
C MET A 196 1.42 -0.16 -12.36
N SER A 197 2.72 -0.27 -12.04
CA SER A 197 3.80 0.37 -12.80
C SER A 197 4.41 -0.56 -13.86
N SER A 198 3.94 -1.80 -13.96
CA SER A 198 4.45 -2.82 -14.89
C SER A 198 3.59 -2.95 -16.15
N ASN A 199 3.98 -3.89 -17.01
CA ASN A 199 3.21 -4.35 -18.17
C ASN A 199 2.33 -5.58 -17.82
N SER A 200 2.07 -5.85 -16.54
CA SER A 200 1.11 -6.84 -16.07
C SER A 200 -0.12 -6.13 -15.51
N VAL A 201 -1.28 -6.78 -15.54
CA VAL A 201 -2.50 -6.18 -15.00
C VAL A 201 -2.74 -6.62 -13.56
N CYS A 202 -3.13 -5.67 -12.72
CA CYS A 202 -3.56 -5.90 -11.35
C CYS A 202 -4.96 -6.55 -11.35
N VAL A 203 -5.13 -7.62 -10.57
CA VAL A 203 -6.43 -8.28 -10.34
C VAL A 203 -6.70 -8.27 -8.84
N MET A 204 -7.80 -7.65 -8.43
CA MET A 204 -8.12 -7.52 -7.00
C MET A 204 -9.59 -7.20 -6.75
N PRO A 205 -10.13 -7.52 -5.57
CA PRO A 205 -11.37 -6.94 -5.08
C PRO A 205 -11.26 -5.41 -4.92
N GLU A 206 -12.39 -4.74 -4.75
CA GLU A 206 -12.42 -3.32 -4.46
C GLU A 206 -11.65 -3.01 -3.16
N PRO A 207 -10.71 -2.02 -3.17
CA PRO A 207 -9.92 -1.68 -2.00
C PRO A 207 -10.79 -1.20 -0.83
N LYS A 208 -10.51 -1.70 0.38
CA LYS A 208 -11.16 -1.28 1.64
C LYS A 208 -10.32 -0.29 2.42
N TYR A 209 -9.02 -0.30 2.18
CA TYR A 209 -8.03 0.56 2.82
C TYR A 209 -7.25 1.34 1.79
N GLU A 210 -6.76 2.50 2.20
CA GLU A 210 -5.94 3.35 1.37
C GLU A 210 -4.70 3.86 2.09
N THR A 211 -3.68 4.14 1.29
CA THR A 211 -2.41 4.73 1.71
C THR A 211 -2.15 6.03 0.94
N TRP A 212 -0.93 6.53 1.01
CA TRP A 212 -0.47 7.64 0.17
C TRP A 212 -0.64 7.39 -1.34
N PHE A 213 -0.86 6.16 -1.75
CA PHE A 213 -1.14 5.78 -3.15
C PHE A 213 -2.58 6.08 -3.59
N MET A 214 -3.46 6.50 -2.66
CA MET A 214 -4.87 6.84 -2.92
C MET A 214 -5.66 5.68 -3.56
N GLU A 215 -5.59 4.49 -2.97
CA GLU A 215 -6.29 3.30 -3.46
C GLU A 215 -7.81 3.54 -3.62
N GLY A 216 -8.40 4.41 -2.80
CA GLY A 216 -9.81 4.83 -2.94
C GLY A 216 -10.14 5.66 -4.19
N LYS A 217 -9.14 6.03 -5.01
CA LYS A 217 -9.31 6.69 -6.31
C LYS A 217 -9.18 5.73 -7.49
N LEU A 218 -8.84 4.49 -7.24
CA LEU A 218 -8.78 3.47 -8.29
C LEU A 218 -10.19 3.12 -8.74
N LYS A 219 -10.35 2.94 -10.05
CA LYS A 219 -11.64 2.62 -10.67
C LYS A 219 -11.63 1.18 -11.18
N PRO A 220 -12.64 0.36 -10.79
CA PRO A 220 -12.84 -0.99 -11.32
C PRO A 220 -12.84 -1.03 -12.85
N ASP A 221 -12.24 -2.05 -13.43
CA ASP A 221 -12.13 -2.34 -14.87
C ASP A 221 -11.59 -1.17 -15.73
N PHE A 222 -11.02 -0.15 -15.05
CA PHE A 222 -10.32 0.98 -15.66
C PHE A 222 -8.84 1.05 -15.23
N HIS A 223 -8.53 0.87 -13.93
CA HIS A 223 -7.16 0.84 -13.41
C HIS A 223 -6.70 -0.57 -13.04
N TYR A 224 -7.63 -1.50 -12.83
CA TYR A 224 -7.37 -2.88 -12.45
C TYR A 224 -8.57 -3.74 -12.86
N ILE A 225 -8.38 -5.04 -12.99
CA ILE A 225 -9.48 -5.98 -13.18
C ILE A 225 -10.14 -6.22 -11.83
N SER A 226 -11.41 -5.83 -11.73
CA SER A 226 -12.19 -5.99 -10.51
C SER A 226 -12.76 -7.39 -10.40
N ILE A 227 -12.60 -8.01 -9.24
CA ILE A 227 -13.20 -9.30 -8.89
C ILE A 227 -14.01 -9.17 -7.60
N LYS A 228 -14.87 -10.14 -7.33
CA LYS A 228 -15.66 -10.18 -6.11
C LYS A 228 -14.77 -10.39 -4.87
N ASP A 229 -15.28 -9.95 -3.71
CA ASP A 229 -14.59 -10.12 -2.41
C ASP A 229 -14.31 -11.58 -2.04
N ASP A 230 -15.17 -12.51 -2.48
CA ASP A 230 -15.04 -13.95 -2.29
C ASP A 230 -14.24 -14.65 -3.40
N PHE A 231 -13.72 -13.88 -4.37
CA PHE A 231 -12.93 -14.34 -5.53
C PHE A 231 -13.69 -15.29 -6.48
N SER A 232 -14.99 -15.49 -6.32
CA SER A 232 -15.78 -16.50 -7.04
C SER A 232 -15.83 -16.29 -8.55
N ASP A 233 -15.61 -15.06 -9.04
CA ASP A 233 -15.59 -14.70 -10.45
C ASP A 233 -14.17 -14.54 -11.04
N ALA A 234 -13.14 -14.82 -10.26
CA ALA A 234 -11.76 -14.54 -10.66
C ALA A 234 -11.32 -15.34 -11.89
N GLU A 235 -11.68 -16.62 -11.95
CA GLU A 235 -11.35 -17.49 -13.09
C GLU A 235 -12.05 -17.05 -14.35
N ASP A 236 -13.34 -16.77 -14.30
CA ASP A 236 -14.14 -16.31 -15.43
C ASP A 236 -13.64 -14.96 -15.96
N LYS A 237 -13.37 -14.02 -15.06
CA LYS A 237 -12.81 -12.70 -15.41
C LYS A 237 -11.46 -12.84 -16.12
N ILE A 238 -10.54 -13.66 -15.61
CA ILE A 238 -9.24 -13.85 -16.22
C ILE A 238 -9.37 -14.54 -17.58
N ASN A 239 -10.18 -15.57 -17.71
CA ASN A 239 -10.47 -16.23 -19.00
C ASN A 239 -11.08 -15.27 -20.02
N PHE A 240 -11.96 -14.36 -19.58
CA PHE A 240 -12.49 -13.31 -20.44
C PHE A 240 -11.38 -12.39 -20.93
N PHE A 241 -10.55 -11.86 -20.03
CA PHE A 241 -9.50 -10.91 -20.38
C PHE A 241 -8.32 -11.54 -21.16
N ILE A 242 -8.07 -12.84 -21.05
CA ILE A 242 -7.13 -13.56 -21.94
C ILE A 242 -7.59 -13.43 -23.39
N LYS A 243 -8.91 -13.52 -23.63
CA LYS A 243 -9.51 -13.40 -24.98
C LYS A 243 -9.63 -11.94 -25.44
N HIS A 244 -9.50 -10.96 -24.54
CA HIS A 244 -9.66 -9.53 -24.80
C HIS A 244 -8.37 -8.74 -24.44
N PRO A 245 -7.21 -9.05 -25.07
CA PRO A 245 -5.92 -8.47 -24.69
C PRO A 245 -5.83 -6.95 -24.91
N ASN A 246 -6.63 -6.39 -25.83
CA ASN A 246 -6.64 -4.95 -26.08
C ASN A 246 -7.29 -4.17 -24.93
N ASP A 247 -8.28 -4.74 -24.25
CA ASP A 247 -8.89 -4.10 -23.09
C ASP A 247 -7.95 -4.15 -21.89
N VAL A 248 -7.23 -5.27 -21.71
CA VAL A 248 -6.17 -5.36 -20.69
C VAL A 248 -5.08 -4.31 -20.89
N LYS A 249 -4.63 -4.10 -22.14
CA LYS A 249 -3.62 -3.06 -22.45
C LYS A 249 -4.11 -1.66 -22.11
N LYS A 250 -5.41 -1.36 -22.31
CA LYS A 250 -6.00 -0.07 -21.87
C LYS A 250 -5.98 0.06 -20.34
N ILE A 251 -6.34 -0.99 -19.61
CA ILE A 251 -6.28 -1.00 -18.15
C ILE A 251 -4.85 -0.78 -17.65
N ILE A 252 -3.86 -1.45 -18.25
CA ILE A 252 -2.44 -1.27 -17.92
C ILE A 252 -2.00 0.17 -18.18
N ALA A 253 -2.36 0.76 -19.33
CA ALA A 253 -2.01 2.14 -19.67
C ALA A 253 -2.61 3.13 -18.65
N ASN A 254 -3.87 2.98 -18.28
CA ASN A 254 -4.54 3.80 -17.26
C ASN A 254 -3.90 3.63 -15.88
N ALA A 255 -3.52 2.40 -15.50
CA ALA A 255 -2.81 2.12 -14.26
C ALA A 255 -1.44 2.80 -14.21
N ASN A 256 -0.67 2.70 -15.29
CA ASN A 256 0.63 3.35 -15.43
C ASN A 256 0.51 4.88 -15.35
N ASP A 257 -0.50 5.47 -16.00
CA ASP A 257 -0.75 6.93 -15.90
C ASP A 257 -1.10 7.35 -14.46
N PHE A 258 -1.93 6.57 -13.78
CA PHE A 258 -2.24 6.80 -12.37
C PHE A 258 -0.98 6.77 -11.49
N VAL A 259 -0.08 5.82 -11.71
CA VAL A 259 1.19 5.67 -10.97
C VAL A 259 2.14 6.85 -11.20
N ASN A 260 2.18 7.41 -12.41
CA ASN A 260 3.14 8.44 -12.78
C ASN A 260 3.11 9.69 -11.87
N GLN A 261 1.94 10.01 -11.29
CA GLN A 261 1.81 11.13 -10.36
C GLN A 261 2.63 10.99 -9.07
N PHE A 262 3.06 9.76 -8.71
CA PHE A 262 3.80 9.47 -7.47
C PHE A 262 5.32 9.35 -7.68
N LYS A 263 5.80 9.43 -8.91
CA LYS A 263 7.22 9.24 -9.24
C LYS A 263 8.10 10.48 -8.97
N ASP A 264 7.51 11.68 -9.01
CA ASP A 264 8.23 12.92 -8.72
C ASP A 264 8.44 13.10 -7.21
N GLN A 265 9.62 12.75 -6.72
CA GLN A 265 9.96 12.81 -5.30
C GLN A 265 9.93 14.22 -4.71
N ARG A 266 10.26 15.27 -5.52
CA ARG A 266 10.21 16.67 -5.06
C ARG A 266 8.77 17.08 -4.81
N ARG A 267 7.90 16.77 -5.75
CA ARG A 267 6.47 17.01 -5.64
C ARG A 267 5.85 16.25 -4.47
N GLU A 268 6.20 14.98 -4.30
CA GLU A 268 5.75 14.16 -3.17
C GLU A 268 6.19 14.71 -1.81
N LYS A 269 7.42 15.24 -1.73
CA LYS A 269 7.92 15.91 -0.53
C LYS A 269 7.15 17.21 -0.25
N LEU A 270 6.91 18.03 -1.26
CA LEU A 270 6.12 19.27 -1.12
C LEU A 270 4.70 18.96 -0.62
N ILE A 271 4.03 17.97 -1.22
CA ILE A 271 2.70 17.56 -0.76
C ILE A 271 2.73 17.10 0.70
N SER A 272 3.75 16.33 1.10
CA SER A 272 3.91 15.88 2.50
C SER A 272 4.07 17.04 3.47
N LEU A 273 4.84 18.06 3.10
CA LEU A 273 4.99 19.28 3.89
C LEU A 273 3.64 20.04 4.02
N LEU A 274 2.94 20.20 2.90
CA LEU A 274 1.64 20.90 2.91
C LEU A 274 0.55 20.13 3.67
N VAL A 275 0.59 18.80 3.71
CA VAL A 275 -0.31 17.98 4.53
C VAL A 275 -0.09 18.24 6.01
N LEU A 276 1.18 18.37 6.48
CA LEU A 276 1.49 18.73 7.86
C LEU A 276 1.23 20.21 8.14
N ASP A 277 1.52 21.10 7.20
CA ASP A 277 1.19 22.52 7.34
C ASP A 277 -0.31 22.71 7.57
N LYS A 278 -1.14 22.06 6.76
CA LYS A 278 -2.58 22.02 6.96
C LYS A 278 -2.99 21.42 8.31
N TYR A 279 -2.29 20.38 8.80
CA TYR A 279 -2.52 19.80 10.12
C TYR A 279 -2.27 20.82 11.25
N PHE A 280 -1.23 21.64 11.12
CA PHE A 280 -0.84 22.63 12.12
C PHE A 280 -1.60 23.97 12.03
N SER A 281 -2.41 24.15 10.99
CA SER A 281 -3.21 25.35 10.77
C SER A 281 -4.56 25.34 11.53
N TYR A 282 -4.95 24.19 12.02
CA TYR A 282 -6.15 23.97 12.81
C TYR A 282 -5.82 23.52 14.23
#